data_af0bfed2e3e8274152b4731304fd1fea
#
_entry.id   af0bfed2e3e8274152b4731304fd1fea
#
_cell.length_a   1.000
_cell.length_b   1.000
_cell.length_c   1.000
_cell.angle_alpha   90.00
_cell.angle_beta   90.00
_cell.angle_gamma   90.00
#
_symmetry.space_group_name_H-M   'P 1'
#
loop_
_entity.id
_entity.type
_entity.pdbx_description
1 polymer ?
#
loop_
_entity_poly.entity_id
_entity_poly.type
_entity_poly.pdbx_seq_one_letter_code
_entity_poly.pdbx_strand_id
1 'polypeptide(L)'
;KKDKILYIGKGCDNRIFEHEQAARSQDGDIDVPARKAIAKCKKLDRHIISYHLTEAEAQAAETALIHFVKSVVGKKFKNKSAGCGAGGISAEALDERFKFTPCPLDDLNPDGLILAVKIQDALDLDTDEESDYRFDNQDDTNLKSRTLGNWVIGKDVASKVKYVIGVHTGLQNAVVSAYEVDGFETFEETKNGRKQTRYRFRTTSRSEEVLAKLGLQQKCLPELKFGGAGEKAYIRPKTETEQENIQTTPSPKISKENPKS
;
A
#
# COMPACT_ATOMS: atom_id res chain seq x y z
N LYS A 1 -37.51 -11.21 21.27
CA LYS A 1 -36.29 -10.51 21.73
C LYS A 1 -35.28 -10.70 20.65
N LYS A 2 -34.69 -9.61 20.16
CA LYS A 2 -33.53 -9.71 19.20
C LYS A 2 -32.34 -10.24 19.96
N ASP A 3 -31.69 -11.28 19.45
CA ASP A 3 -30.43 -11.80 19.97
C ASP A 3 -29.38 -10.73 19.91
N LYS A 4 -28.48 -10.70 20.90
CA LYS A 4 -27.46 -9.66 21.03
C LYS A 4 -26.09 -10.30 21.22
N ILE A 5 -25.17 -9.95 20.37
CA ILE A 5 -23.77 -10.33 20.51
C ILE A 5 -23.19 -9.53 21.67
N LEU A 6 -22.67 -10.22 22.68
CA LEU A 6 -22.11 -9.60 23.88
C LEU A 6 -20.59 -9.53 23.82
N TYR A 7 -19.95 -10.59 23.30
CA TYR A 7 -18.51 -10.74 23.31
C TYR A 7 -18.04 -11.59 22.13
N ILE A 8 -16.91 -11.27 21.60
CA ILE A 8 -16.12 -12.05 20.63
C ILE A 8 -14.71 -12.19 21.20
N GLY A 9 -14.12 -13.37 21.12
CA GLY A 9 -12.77 -13.61 21.59
C GLY A 9 -12.20 -14.91 21.06
N LYS A 10 -10.88 -14.99 21.05
CA LYS A 10 -10.13 -16.22 20.81
C LYS A 10 -9.79 -16.92 22.13
N GLY A 11 -9.56 -18.19 22.07
CA GLY A 11 -9.15 -18.96 23.24
C GLY A 11 -8.88 -20.43 22.92
N CYS A 12 -8.26 -21.10 23.85
CA CYS A 12 -8.03 -22.55 23.85
C CYS A 12 -8.78 -23.20 25.01
N ASP A 13 -8.89 -24.51 24.97
CA ASP A 13 -9.50 -25.33 26.01
C ASP A 13 -10.89 -24.84 26.46
N ASN A 14 -11.09 -24.67 27.76
CA ASN A 14 -12.33 -24.25 28.36
C ASN A 14 -12.55 -22.74 28.47
N ARG A 15 -11.71 -21.94 27.84
CA ARG A 15 -11.73 -20.47 27.96
C ARG A 15 -13.08 -19.84 27.56
N ILE A 16 -13.82 -20.47 26.67
CA ILE A 16 -15.19 -20.04 26.29
C ILE A 16 -16.13 -19.95 27.48
N PHE A 17 -15.89 -20.71 28.57
CA PHE A 17 -16.71 -20.73 29.78
C PHE A 17 -16.19 -19.78 30.86
N GLU A 18 -14.90 -19.41 30.82
CA GLU A 18 -14.28 -18.60 31.87
C GLU A 18 -14.87 -17.19 32.00
N HIS A 19 -15.27 -16.58 30.90
CA HIS A 19 -15.90 -15.26 30.94
C HIS A 19 -17.23 -15.25 31.69
N GLU A 20 -18.01 -16.33 31.58
CA GLU A 20 -19.26 -16.47 32.34
C GLU A 20 -18.98 -16.76 33.82
N GLN A 21 -18.04 -17.67 34.08
CA GLN A 21 -17.64 -18.01 35.44
C GLN A 21 -17.12 -16.77 36.17
N ALA A 22 -16.21 -16.03 35.55
CA ALA A 22 -15.66 -14.79 36.12
C ALA A 22 -16.73 -13.69 36.28
N ALA A 23 -17.71 -13.62 35.39
CA ALA A 23 -18.80 -12.65 35.49
C ALA A 23 -19.82 -12.98 36.59
N ARG A 24 -19.92 -14.26 36.99
CA ARG A 24 -20.87 -14.76 38.01
C ARG A 24 -20.20 -15.00 39.38
N SER A 25 -18.84 -15.01 39.44
CA SER A 25 -18.12 -15.10 40.71
C SER A 25 -18.10 -13.75 41.42
N GLN A 26 -18.12 -13.78 42.77
CA GLN A 26 -18.06 -12.56 43.58
C GLN A 26 -16.67 -11.84 43.49
N ASP A 27 -15.61 -12.56 43.12
CA ASP A 27 -14.24 -12.06 43.00
C ASP A 27 -13.86 -11.61 41.57
N GLY A 28 -14.81 -11.65 40.63
CA GLY A 28 -14.53 -11.27 39.23
C GLY A 28 -14.39 -9.76 39.07
N ASP A 29 -13.34 -9.34 38.35
CA ASP A 29 -13.17 -7.94 37.93
C ASP A 29 -14.40 -7.47 37.13
N ILE A 30 -15.32 -6.82 37.82
CA ILE A 30 -16.64 -6.41 37.31
C ILE A 30 -16.50 -5.19 36.36
N ASP A 31 -15.33 -4.57 36.28
CA ASP A 31 -15.14 -3.36 35.47
C ASP A 31 -15.04 -3.60 33.97
N VAL A 32 -14.96 -4.85 33.53
CA VAL A 32 -14.97 -5.20 32.11
C VAL A 32 -16.40 -5.10 31.57
N PRO A 33 -16.72 -4.22 30.61
CA PRO A 33 -18.09 -4.00 30.12
C PRO A 33 -18.79 -5.25 29.57
N ALA A 34 -18.02 -6.17 28.97
CA ALA A 34 -18.54 -7.46 28.49
C ALA A 34 -19.00 -8.34 29.68
N ARG A 35 -18.23 -8.43 30.76
CA ARG A 35 -18.59 -9.19 31.98
C ARG A 35 -19.83 -8.63 32.65
N LYS A 36 -19.96 -7.30 32.75
CA LYS A 36 -21.20 -6.65 33.24
C LYS A 36 -22.42 -7.03 32.39
N ALA A 37 -22.27 -7.13 31.08
CA ALA A 37 -23.37 -7.55 30.20
C ALA A 37 -23.70 -9.03 30.35
N ILE A 38 -22.71 -9.90 30.48
CA ILE A 38 -22.85 -11.35 30.71
C ILE A 38 -23.55 -11.61 32.04
N ALA A 39 -23.14 -10.96 33.13
CA ALA A 39 -23.74 -11.12 34.45
C ALA A 39 -25.25 -10.80 34.48
N LYS A 40 -25.72 -9.89 33.63
CA LYS A 40 -27.14 -9.52 33.51
C LYS A 40 -27.98 -10.47 32.65
N CYS A 41 -27.34 -11.42 31.94
CA CYS A 41 -28.04 -12.35 31.06
C CYS A 41 -28.48 -13.59 31.82
N LYS A 42 -29.77 -13.97 31.70
CA LYS A 42 -30.32 -15.20 32.27
C LYS A 42 -29.86 -16.45 31.51
N LYS A 43 -29.67 -16.32 30.20
CA LYS A 43 -29.23 -17.39 29.30
C LYS A 43 -28.21 -16.83 28.35
N LEU A 44 -27.11 -17.55 28.18
CA LEU A 44 -26.05 -17.26 27.22
C LEU A 44 -25.99 -18.39 26.22
N ASP A 45 -26.03 -18.04 24.97
CA ASP A 45 -25.70 -18.96 23.87
C ASP A 45 -24.23 -18.72 23.45
N ARG A 46 -23.49 -19.81 23.29
CA ARG A 46 -22.09 -19.81 22.94
C ARG A 46 -21.91 -20.44 21.57
N HIS A 47 -21.18 -19.77 20.71
CA HIS A 47 -20.92 -20.24 19.35
C HIS A 47 -19.42 -20.30 19.11
N ILE A 48 -18.92 -21.44 18.63
CA ILE A 48 -17.58 -21.59 18.10
C ILE A 48 -17.68 -21.34 16.61
N ILE A 49 -17.09 -20.23 16.16
CA ILE A 49 -17.16 -19.82 14.75
C ILE A 49 -16.13 -20.56 13.90
N SER A 50 -14.95 -20.82 14.48
CA SER A 50 -13.87 -21.57 13.83
C SER A 50 -13.02 -22.27 14.89
N TYR A 51 -12.36 -23.36 14.51
CA TYR A 51 -11.51 -24.17 15.40
C TYR A 51 -10.35 -24.79 14.59
N HIS A 52 -9.39 -25.38 15.27
CA HIS A 52 -8.14 -25.88 14.66
C HIS A 52 -7.31 -24.78 13.96
N LEU A 53 -7.35 -23.57 14.51
CA LEU A 53 -6.58 -22.45 14.02
C LEU A 53 -5.24 -22.33 14.76
N THR A 54 -4.21 -21.91 14.07
CA THR A 54 -3.00 -21.38 14.70
C THR A 54 -3.30 -20.10 15.48
N GLU A 55 -2.42 -19.69 16.37
CA GLU A 55 -2.57 -18.45 17.14
C GLU A 55 -2.76 -17.22 16.25
N ALA A 56 -1.99 -17.12 15.15
CA ALA A 56 -2.08 -16.01 14.21
C ALA A 56 -3.42 -15.99 13.46
N GLU A 57 -3.88 -17.13 12.99
CA GLU A 57 -5.20 -17.27 12.33
C GLU A 57 -6.35 -16.95 13.29
N ALA A 58 -6.29 -17.45 14.54
CA ALA A 58 -7.28 -17.16 15.55
C ALA A 58 -7.35 -15.67 15.86
N GLN A 59 -6.20 -14.99 15.92
CA GLN A 59 -6.11 -13.55 16.15
C GLN A 59 -6.67 -12.74 14.98
N ALA A 60 -6.36 -13.14 13.75
CA ALA A 60 -6.91 -12.51 12.55
C ALA A 60 -8.44 -12.67 12.48
N ALA A 61 -8.97 -13.88 12.75
CA ALA A 61 -10.40 -14.15 12.78
C ALA A 61 -11.13 -13.36 13.87
N GLU A 62 -10.58 -13.30 15.09
CA GLU A 62 -11.13 -12.48 16.18
C GLU A 62 -11.20 -11.01 15.77
N THR A 63 -10.12 -10.48 15.22
CA THR A 63 -10.01 -9.09 14.77
C THR A 63 -11.07 -8.78 13.71
N ALA A 64 -11.16 -9.58 12.66
CA ALA A 64 -12.13 -9.41 11.58
C ALA A 64 -13.58 -9.42 12.10
N LEU A 65 -13.91 -10.35 12.97
CA LEU A 65 -15.25 -10.46 13.57
C LEU A 65 -15.57 -9.27 14.49
N ILE A 66 -14.63 -8.81 15.29
CA ILE A 66 -14.80 -7.61 16.12
C ILE A 66 -15.11 -6.39 15.26
N HIS A 67 -14.36 -6.19 14.18
CA HIS A 67 -14.58 -5.07 13.26
C HIS A 67 -15.92 -5.18 12.54
N PHE A 68 -16.26 -6.35 12.03
CA PHE A 68 -17.55 -6.60 11.39
C PHE A 68 -18.71 -6.29 12.33
N VAL A 69 -18.69 -6.82 13.56
CA VAL A 69 -19.78 -6.59 14.53
C VAL A 69 -19.82 -5.13 14.96
N LYS A 70 -18.68 -4.46 15.13
CA LYS A 70 -18.65 -3.00 15.42
C LYS A 70 -19.27 -2.17 14.28
N SER A 71 -19.02 -2.53 13.03
CA SER A 71 -19.61 -1.82 11.88
C SER A 71 -21.14 -1.96 11.82
N VAL A 72 -21.68 -3.14 12.17
CA VAL A 72 -23.11 -3.43 12.13
C VAL A 72 -23.85 -2.95 13.38
N VAL A 73 -23.28 -3.17 14.57
CA VAL A 73 -23.94 -2.91 15.87
C VAL A 73 -23.53 -1.54 16.45
N GLY A 74 -22.44 -0.98 15.98
CA GLY A 74 -21.91 0.30 16.41
C GLY A 74 -21.44 0.27 17.88
N LYS A 75 -21.55 1.43 18.54
CA LYS A 75 -21.07 1.64 19.94
C LYS A 75 -21.72 0.75 20.99
N LYS A 76 -22.76 -0.03 20.64
CA LYS A 76 -23.43 -0.96 21.56
C LYS A 76 -22.65 -2.24 21.81
N PHE A 77 -21.69 -2.58 20.94
CA PHE A 77 -20.82 -3.73 21.13
C PHE A 77 -19.72 -3.41 22.15
N LYS A 78 -19.51 -4.29 23.11
CA LYS A 78 -18.78 -4.01 24.35
C LYS A 78 -17.41 -4.71 24.46
N ASN A 79 -16.87 -5.23 23.36
CA ASN A 79 -15.51 -5.78 23.40
C ASN A 79 -14.51 -4.70 23.84
N LYS A 80 -13.68 -5.00 24.85
CA LYS A 80 -12.63 -4.09 25.34
C LYS A 80 -11.48 -4.00 24.32
N SER A 81 -11.12 -5.15 23.75
CA SER A 81 -10.11 -5.20 22.68
C SER A 81 -10.67 -4.60 21.39
N ALA A 82 -9.81 -3.83 20.72
CA ALA A 82 -10.10 -3.38 19.35
C ALA A 82 -9.84 -4.45 18.30
N GLY A 83 -9.20 -5.55 18.67
CA GLY A 83 -8.54 -6.48 17.76
C GLY A 83 -7.11 -6.04 17.49
N CYS A 84 -6.31 -6.88 16.85
CA CYS A 84 -4.95 -6.53 16.38
C CYS A 84 -5.00 -6.14 14.90
N GLY A 85 -4.09 -5.29 14.46
CA GLY A 85 -3.99 -4.83 13.08
C GLY A 85 -4.79 -3.54 12.80
N ALA A 86 -4.86 -3.16 11.54
CA ALA A 86 -5.57 -1.97 11.10
C ALA A 86 -7.08 -2.11 11.36
N GLY A 87 -7.69 -1.06 11.89
CA GLY A 87 -9.14 -0.99 12.08
C GLY A 87 -9.90 -1.11 10.76
N GLY A 88 -11.18 -1.55 10.85
CA GLY A 88 -12.06 -1.52 9.69
C GLY A 88 -12.15 -0.11 9.11
N ILE A 89 -12.03 0.00 7.81
CA ILE A 89 -12.12 1.24 7.04
C ILE A 89 -13.33 1.14 6.10
N SER A 90 -14.00 2.24 5.80
CA SER A 90 -15.07 2.23 4.79
C SER A 90 -14.49 1.99 3.38
N ALA A 91 -15.30 1.46 2.48
CA ALA A 91 -14.88 1.23 1.11
C ALA A 91 -14.45 2.55 0.43
N GLU A 92 -15.18 3.64 0.71
CA GLU A 92 -14.87 4.97 0.17
C GLU A 92 -13.53 5.50 0.69
N ALA A 93 -13.25 5.36 1.98
CA ALA A 93 -11.98 5.79 2.56
C ALA A 93 -10.81 4.91 2.09
N LEU A 94 -11.07 3.63 1.82
CA LEU A 94 -10.09 2.73 1.22
C LEU A 94 -9.83 3.11 -0.24
N ASP A 95 -10.89 3.37 -1.00
CA ASP A 95 -10.80 3.81 -2.40
C ASP A 95 -10.00 5.11 -2.49
N GLU A 96 -10.31 6.10 -1.66
CA GLU A 96 -9.59 7.38 -1.63
C GLU A 96 -8.10 7.20 -1.33
N ARG A 97 -7.75 6.26 -0.44
CA ARG A 97 -6.37 5.96 -0.10
C ARG A 97 -5.60 5.28 -1.23
N PHE A 98 -6.26 4.41 -1.99
CA PHE A 98 -5.64 3.62 -3.07
C PHE A 98 -6.07 4.07 -4.47
N LYS A 99 -6.80 5.19 -4.59
CA LYS A 99 -7.22 5.75 -5.85
C LYS A 99 -6.05 6.41 -6.56
N PHE A 100 -5.57 5.74 -7.58
CA PHE A 100 -4.62 6.32 -8.51
C PHE A 100 -5.36 6.82 -9.75
N THR A 101 -5.17 8.10 -10.09
CA THR A 101 -5.79 8.68 -11.29
C THR A 101 -4.84 8.55 -12.49
N PRO A 102 -5.33 8.18 -13.68
CA PRO A 102 -4.50 8.11 -14.87
C PRO A 102 -3.81 9.43 -15.17
N CYS A 103 -2.54 9.35 -15.51
CA CYS A 103 -1.74 10.45 -16.03
C CYS A 103 -1.20 10.01 -17.40
N PRO A 104 -1.64 10.62 -18.50
CA PRO A 104 -1.09 10.36 -19.82
C PRO A 104 0.42 10.63 -19.83
N LEU A 105 1.20 9.80 -20.53
CA LEU A 105 2.64 10.05 -20.64
C LEU A 105 2.95 11.37 -21.36
N ASP A 106 2.05 11.79 -22.24
CA ASP A 106 2.16 13.06 -22.94
C ASP A 106 1.95 14.29 -22.04
N ASP A 107 1.36 14.13 -20.88
CA ASP A 107 1.21 15.22 -19.89
C ASP A 107 2.47 15.36 -19.02
N LEU A 108 3.35 14.35 -19.01
CA LEU A 108 4.60 14.39 -18.28
C LEU A 108 5.67 15.15 -19.07
N ASN A 109 6.24 16.15 -18.45
CA ASN A 109 7.38 16.88 -19.00
C ASN A 109 8.47 17.02 -17.93
N PRO A 110 9.16 15.91 -17.57
CA PRO A 110 10.22 15.96 -16.58
C PRO A 110 11.43 16.77 -17.13
N ASP A 111 12.12 17.45 -16.25
CA ASP A 111 13.34 18.20 -16.58
C ASP A 111 14.60 17.31 -16.65
N GLY A 112 14.41 16.00 -16.77
CA GLY A 112 15.47 14.99 -16.89
C GLY A 112 14.92 13.59 -17.11
N LEU A 113 15.83 12.64 -17.36
CA LEU A 113 15.49 11.25 -17.61
C LEU A 113 14.91 10.59 -16.34
N ILE A 114 13.72 10.01 -16.44
CA ILE A 114 13.13 9.17 -15.38
C ILE A 114 13.39 7.70 -15.68
N LEU A 115 13.94 6.97 -14.72
CA LEU A 115 13.98 5.52 -14.68
C LEU A 115 12.76 5.03 -13.88
N ALA A 116 11.83 4.37 -14.54
CA ALA A 116 10.70 3.70 -13.90
C ALA A 116 11.03 2.23 -13.64
N VAL A 117 10.84 1.76 -12.41
CA VAL A 117 11.15 0.40 -11.98
C VAL A 117 9.92 -0.30 -11.45
N LYS A 118 9.74 -1.59 -11.77
CA LYS A 118 8.63 -2.40 -11.29
C LYS A 118 8.86 -2.82 -9.84
N ILE A 119 7.85 -2.57 -9.00
CA ILE A 119 7.80 -3.05 -7.62
C ILE A 119 6.42 -3.68 -7.43
N GLN A 120 6.32 -5.01 -7.53
CA GLN A 120 5.03 -5.72 -7.51
C GLN A 120 4.41 -5.77 -6.11
N ASP A 121 5.23 -5.84 -5.09
CA ASP A 121 4.88 -5.91 -3.67
C ASP A 121 4.93 -4.54 -2.96
N ALA A 122 4.89 -3.44 -3.73
CA ALA A 122 5.10 -2.08 -3.22
C ALA A 122 4.17 -1.67 -2.07
N LEU A 123 2.96 -2.22 -2.01
CA LEU A 123 1.97 -1.89 -0.97
C LEU A 123 2.24 -2.61 0.35
N ASP A 124 3.06 -3.67 0.32
CA ASP A 124 3.43 -4.47 1.49
C ASP A 124 4.80 -4.05 2.07
N LEU A 125 5.49 -3.14 1.37
CA LEU A 125 6.81 -2.67 1.78
C LEU A 125 6.73 -1.58 2.85
N ASP A 126 7.76 -1.54 3.69
CA ASP A 126 7.98 -0.46 4.65
C ASP A 126 8.29 0.84 3.90
N THR A 127 7.62 1.92 4.26
CA THR A 127 7.76 3.25 3.67
C THR A 127 8.65 4.17 4.49
N ASP A 128 9.33 3.66 5.52
CA ASP A 128 10.26 4.45 6.32
C ASP A 128 11.45 4.91 5.46
N GLU A 129 11.53 6.20 5.20
CA GLU A 129 12.58 6.81 4.40
C GLU A 129 13.88 7.04 5.15
N GLU A 130 13.87 6.91 6.48
CA GLU A 130 15.04 7.10 7.33
C GLU A 130 15.80 5.78 7.57
N SER A 131 15.21 4.65 7.17
CA SER A 131 15.89 3.37 7.31
C SER A 131 17.16 3.32 6.47
N ASP A 132 18.25 2.96 7.10
CA ASP A 132 19.54 2.79 6.42
C ASP A 132 19.44 1.68 5.37
N TYR A 133 19.82 2.01 4.15
CA TYR A 133 20.00 1.02 3.12
C TYR A 133 21.04 -0.01 3.51
N ARG A 134 20.66 -1.27 3.56
CA ARG A 134 21.61 -2.36 3.60
C ARG A 134 21.67 -3.02 2.24
N PHE A 135 22.81 -2.87 1.58
CA PHE A 135 23.07 -3.38 0.24
C PHE A 135 22.96 -4.89 0.07
N ASP A 136 23.04 -5.64 1.16
CA ASP A 136 23.30 -7.08 1.14
C ASP A 136 22.02 -7.93 1.23
N ASN A 137 20.85 -7.32 1.36
CA ASN A 137 19.62 -8.06 1.56
C ASN A 137 18.78 -8.12 0.29
N GLN A 138 18.73 -9.29 -0.34
CA GLN A 138 17.77 -9.57 -1.42
C GLN A 138 16.31 -9.53 -0.91
N ASP A 139 16.13 -9.60 0.40
CA ASP A 139 14.86 -9.53 1.11
C ASP A 139 14.58 -8.12 1.68
N ASP A 140 15.11 -7.08 1.05
CA ASP A 140 14.86 -5.71 1.47
C ASP A 140 13.36 -5.38 1.39
N THR A 141 12.76 -5.16 2.54
CA THR A 141 11.33 -4.84 2.69
C THR A 141 11.05 -3.34 2.62
N ASN A 142 12.07 -2.51 2.37
CA ASN A 142 11.92 -1.06 2.32
C ASN A 142 11.68 -0.57 0.89
N LEU A 143 10.64 0.24 0.69
CA LEU A 143 10.23 0.75 -0.62
C LEU A 143 11.30 1.65 -1.26
N LYS A 144 11.98 2.49 -0.48
CA LYS A 144 13.06 3.37 -0.96
C LYS A 144 14.23 2.56 -1.50
N SER A 145 14.71 1.59 -0.73
CA SER A 145 15.78 0.67 -1.12
C SER A 145 15.43 -0.10 -2.39
N ARG A 146 14.22 -0.63 -2.47
CA ARG A 146 13.72 -1.37 -3.64
C ARG A 146 13.62 -0.49 -4.88
N THR A 147 13.25 0.78 -4.72
CA THR A 147 13.16 1.73 -5.83
C THR A 147 14.54 2.11 -6.36
N LEU A 148 15.48 2.42 -5.48
CA LEU A 148 16.79 2.96 -5.83
C LEU A 148 17.82 1.88 -6.15
N GLY A 149 17.57 0.61 -5.81
CA GLY A 149 18.58 -0.44 -5.74
C GLY A 149 18.80 -1.27 -6.99
N ASN A 150 20.07 -1.64 -7.18
CA ASN A 150 20.61 -2.82 -7.88
C ASN A 150 20.20 -3.01 -9.35
N TRP A 151 20.04 -1.94 -10.11
CA TRP A 151 19.55 -2.01 -11.49
C TRP A 151 20.68 -2.33 -12.48
N VAL A 152 20.42 -3.26 -13.39
CA VAL A 152 21.33 -3.56 -14.52
C VAL A 152 20.99 -2.61 -15.66
N ILE A 153 21.77 -1.53 -15.79
CA ILE A 153 21.64 -0.52 -16.85
C ILE A 153 23.02 -0.14 -17.41
N GLY A 154 23.05 0.50 -18.55
CA GLY A 154 24.32 1.02 -19.12
C GLY A 154 24.84 2.24 -18.36
N LYS A 155 26.15 2.41 -18.26
CA LYS A 155 26.80 3.54 -17.59
C LYS A 155 26.31 4.89 -18.11
N ASP A 156 26.20 5.02 -19.44
CA ASP A 156 25.75 6.26 -20.09
C ASP A 156 24.29 6.61 -19.78
N VAL A 157 23.48 5.59 -19.51
CA VAL A 157 22.09 5.78 -19.07
C VAL A 157 22.07 6.16 -17.60
N ALA A 158 22.82 5.43 -16.75
CA ALA A 158 22.88 5.70 -15.31
C ALA A 158 23.28 7.15 -15.02
N SER A 159 24.26 7.68 -15.77
CA SER A 159 24.73 9.08 -15.61
C SER A 159 23.72 10.15 -16.05
N LYS A 160 22.68 9.77 -16.81
CA LYS A 160 21.63 10.67 -17.29
C LYS A 160 20.34 10.58 -16.48
N VAL A 161 20.19 9.52 -15.65
CA VAL A 161 19.00 9.36 -14.79
C VAL A 161 18.97 10.49 -13.77
N LYS A 162 17.93 11.30 -13.83
CA LYS A 162 17.66 12.37 -12.87
C LYS A 162 16.66 11.95 -11.81
N TYR A 163 15.71 11.10 -12.18
CA TYR A 163 14.71 10.58 -11.26
C TYR A 163 14.57 9.06 -11.36
N VAL A 164 14.31 8.42 -10.23
CA VAL A 164 13.89 7.01 -10.19
C VAL A 164 12.50 6.95 -9.58
N ILE A 165 11.56 6.30 -10.26
CA ILE A 165 10.20 6.09 -9.76
C ILE A 165 9.91 4.60 -9.58
N GLY A 166 9.28 4.25 -8.44
CA GLY A 166 8.75 2.92 -8.19
C GLY A 166 7.32 2.81 -8.73
N VAL A 167 7.04 1.74 -9.47
CA VAL A 167 5.75 1.54 -10.14
C VAL A 167 5.16 0.18 -9.78
N HIS A 168 3.95 0.18 -9.23
CA HIS A 168 3.18 -1.03 -8.95
C HIS A 168 2.30 -1.39 -10.14
N THR A 169 2.70 -2.43 -10.86
CA THR A 169 2.05 -2.80 -12.14
C THR A 169 0.64 -3.38 -11.98
N GLY A 170 0.32 -3.96 -10.82
CA GLY A 170 -1.01 -4.50 -10.50
C GLY A 170 -2.12 -3.45 -10.39
N LEU A 171 -1.77 -2.14 -10.30
CA LEU A 171 -2.68 -1.00 -10.21
C LEU A 171 -2.50 -0.05 -11.39
N GLN A 172 -2.55 -0.55 -12.61
CA GLN A 172 -2.40 0.24 -13.84
C GLN A 172 -1.12 1.09 -13.87
N ASN A 173 -0.01 0.52 -13.39
CA ASN A 173 1.26 1.23 -13.23
C ASN A 173 1.17 2.43 -12.26
N ALA A 174 0.59 2.21 -11.09
CA ALA A 174 0.54 3.22 -10.03
C ALA A 174 1.95 3.63 -9.60
N VAL A 175 2.20 4.94 -9.54
CA VAL A 175 3.48 5.47 -9.05
C VAL A 175 3.42 5.53 -7.53
N VAL A 176 4.23 4.70 -6.87
CA VAL A 176 4.22 4.52 -5.41
C VAL A 176 5.37 5.23 -4.70
N SER A 177 6.43 5.57 -5.44
CA SER A 177 7.57 6.33 -4.92
C SER A 177 8.29 7.06 -6.05
N ALA A 178 8.97 8.17 -5.72
CA ALA A 178 9.81 8.93 -6.65
C ALA A 178 10.96 9.58 -5.91
N TYR A 179 12.16 9.53 -6.49
CA TYR A 179 13.36 10.11 -5.89
C TYR A 179 14.18 10.86 -6.93
N GLU A 180 14.70 12.02 -6.55
CA GLU A 180 15.70 12.74 -7.34
C GLU A 180 17.08 12.16 -7.05
N VAL A 181 17.89 11.95 -8.08
CA VAL A 181 19.18 11.26 -8.00
C VAL A 181 20.29 12.25 -7.73
N ASP A 182 21.04 12.07 -6.64
CA ASP A 182 22.24 12.83 -6.29
C ASP A 182 23.52 12.16 -6.84
N GLY A 183 23.44 10.87 -7.14
CA GLY A 183 24.56 10.08 -7.63
C GLY A 183 24.24 8.60 -7.64
N PHE A 184 25.22 7.78 -7.97
CA PHE A 184 25.07 6.33 -7.94
C PHE A 184 26.36 5.64 -7.52
N GLU A 185 26.23 4.42 -7.07
CA GLU A 185 27.31 3.47 -6.78
C GLU A 185 27.21 2.29 -7.74
N THR A 186 28.33 1.66 -8.01
CA THR A 186 28.40 0.48 -8.87
C THR A 186 29.02 -0.69 -8.14
N PHE A 187 28.52 -1.87 -8.38
CA PHE A 187 29.13 -3.10 -7.92
C PHE A 187 28.94 -4.21 -8.96
N GLU A 188 29.82 -5.18 -8.93
CA GLU A 188 29.75 -6.33 -9.82
C GLU A 188 29.03 -7.51 -9.12
N GLU A 189 28.07 -8.08 -9.80
CA GLU A 189 27.43 -9.34 -9.42
C GLU A 189 27.71 -10.41 -10.47
N THR A 190 27.98 -11.62 -10.01
CA THR A 190 28.09 -12.77 -10.91
C THR A 190 26.80 -13.59 -10.85
N LYS A 191 26.00 -13.53 -11.90
CA LYS A 191 24.77 -14.33 -12.03
C LYS A 191 24.92 -15.29 -13.22
N ASN A 192 24.70 -16.60 -12.95
CA ASN A 192 24.84 -17.67 -13.95
C ASN A 192 26.20 -17.64 -14.69
N GLY A 193 27.29 -17.39 -13.95
CA GLY A 193 28.66 -17.34 -14.52
C GLY A 193 28.98 -16.08 -15.33
N ARG A 194 28.06 -15.13 -15.45
CA ARG A 194 28.27 -13.84 -16.14
C ARG A 194 28.38 -12.70 -15.14
N LYS A 195 29.46 -11.94 -15.25
CA LYS A 195 29.62 -10.69 -14.49
C LYS A 195 28.68 -9.62 -15.04
N GLN A 196 27.94 -8.98 -14.17
CA GLN A 196 27.02 -7.88 -14.48
C GLN A 196 27.32 -6.71 -13.56
N THR A 197 27.49 -5.51 -14.13
CA THR A 197 27.58 -4.29 -13.34
C THR A 197 26.17 -3.83 -12.99
N ARG A 198 25.96 -3.61 -11.70
CA ARG A 198 24.71 -3.08 -11.15
C ARG A 198 24.90 -1.67 -10.64
N TYR A 199 23.86 -0.88 -10.72
CA TYR A 199 23.82 0.52 -10.31
C TYR A 199 22.81 0.68 -9.20
N ARG A 200 23.21 1.36 -8.14
CA ARG A 200 22.36 1.81 -7.06
C ARG A 200 22.40 3.32 -7.01
N PHE A 201 21.23 3.91 -7.07
CA PHE A 201 21.10 5.36 -7.00
C PHE A 201 21.09 5.85 -5.55
N ARG A 202 21.66 7.03 -5.32
CA ARG A 202 21.64 7.74 -4.03
C ARG A 202 20.76 8.96 -4.14
N THR A 203 20.11 9.31 -3.04
CA THR A 203 19.25 10.47 -2.96
C THR A 203 19.22 11.03 -1.54
N THR A 204 19.11 12.34 -1.43
CA THR A 204 18.76 13.07 -0.21
C THR A 204 17.29 13.54 -0.23
N SER A 205 16.60 13.39 -1.38
CA SER A 205 15.20 13.80 -1.52
C SER A 205 14.24 12.86 -0.83
N ARG A 206 13.07 13.39 -0.44
CA ARG A 206 11.92 12.62 0.04
C ARG A 206 10.98 12.29 -1.10
N SER A 207 10.38 11.10 -1.05
CA SER A 207 9.48 10.62 -2.10
C SER A 207 8.28 11.55 -2.34
N GLU A 208 7.65 12.02 -1.29
CA GLU A 208 6.48 12.92 -1.37
C GLU A 208 6.80 14.22 -2.11
N GLU A 209 7.96 14.80 -1.85
CA GLU A 209 8.40 16.05 -2.48
C GLU A 209 8.63 15.86 -3.97
N VAL A 210 9.25 14.75 -4.35
CA VAL A 210 9.55 14.44 -5.76
C VAL A 210 8.29 14.03 -6.51
N LEU A 211 7.37 13.28 -5.88
CA LEU A 211 6.05 12.99 -6.44
C LEU A 211 5.27 14.26 -6.71
N ALA A 212 5.30 15.23 -5.77
CA ALA A 212 4.66 16.54 -5.96
C ALA A 212 5.31 17.33 -7.10
N LYS A 213 6.65 17.39 -7.13
CA LYS A 213 7.44 18.07 -8.16
C LYS A 213 7.14 17.54 -9.56
N LEU A 214 6.99 16.23 -9.70
CA LEU A 214 6.69 15.57 -10.97
C LEU A 214 5.19 15.52 -11.32
N GLY A 215 4.31 15.97 -10.41
CA GLY A 215 2.85 15.87 -10.59
C GLY A 215 2.33 14.41 -10.55
N LEU A 216 3.07 13.51 -9.89
CA LEU A 216 2.79 12.06 -9.86
C LEU A 216 2.17 11.58 -8.55
N GLN A 217 1.76 12.47 -7.65
CA GLN A 217 1.04 12.11 -6.43
C GLN A 217 -0.30 11.43 -6.78
N GLN A 218 -0.49 10.23 -6.26
CA GLN A 218 -1.68 9.40 -6.56
C GLN A 218 -1.99 9.25 -8.05
N LYS A 219 -0.94 9.15 -8.88
CA LYS A 219 -1.07 8.94 -10.32
C LYS A 219 -0.68 7.53 -10.73
N CYS A 220 -1.33 7.02 -11.78
CA CYS A 220 -0.90 5.84 -12.49
C CYS A 220 -0.57 6.17 -13.95
N LEU A 221 0.28 5.36 -14.55
CA LEU A 221 0.82 5.55 -15.89
C LEU A 221 0.41 4.37 -16.78
N PRO A 222 -0.88 4.23 -17.17
CA PRO A 222 -1.37 3.04 -17.86
C PRO A 222 -0.69 2.81 -19.22
N GLU A 223 -0.21 3.87 -19.86
CA GLU A 223 0.48 3.82 -21.15
C GLU A 223 1.96 3.42 -21.02
N LEU A 224 2.54 3.45 -19.80
CA LEU A 224 3.94 3.10 -19.59
C LEU A 224 4.17 1.63 -19.88
N LYS A 225 5.01 1.34 -20.87
CA LYS A 225 5.35 -0.01 -21.29
C LYS A 225 6.72 -0.39 -20.77
N PHE A 226 6.76 -1.47 -20.01
CA PHE A 226 8.00 -2.12 -19.64
C PHE A 226 8.38 -3.12 -20.74
N GLY A 227 9.64 -3.10 -21.20
CA GLY A 227 10.08 -3.98 -22.27
C GLY A 227 10.04 -5.46 -21.86
N GLY A 228 9.41 -6.34 -22.63
CA GLY A 228 9.39 -7.80 -22.49
C GLY A 228 9.39 -8.35 -21.06
N ALA A 229 10.44 -9.09 -20.68
CA ALA A 229 10.71 -9.50 -19.30
C ALA A 229 11.36 -8.39 -18.45
N GLY A 230 11.33 -7.14 -18.94
CA GLY A 230 12.03 -6.02 -18.31
C GLY A 230 11.35 -5.52 -17.04
N GLU A 231 12.18 -5.24 -16.03
CA GLU A 231 11.77 -4.67 -14.75
C GLU A 231 11.80 -3.13 -14.77
N LYS A 232 12.13 -2.51 -15.90
CA LYS A 232 12.37 -1.07 -16.02
C LYS A 232 11.87 -0.48 -17.34
N ALA A 233 11.52 0.80 -17.29
CA ALA A 233 11.18 1.64 -18.43
C ALA A 233 11.80 3.02 -18.26
N TYR A 234 11.77 3.82 -19.33
CA TYR A 234 12.36 5.17 -19.33
C TYR A 234 11.34 6.19 -19.83
N ILE A 235 11.19 7.29 -19.10
CA ILE A 235 10.41 8.46 -19.51
C ILE A 235 11.41 9.60 -19.75
N ARG A 236 11.38 10.13 -20.96
CA ARG A 236 12.33 11.17 -21.40
C ARG A 236 11.70 12.55 -21.36
N PRO A 237 12.51 13.61 -21.13
CA PRO A 237 12.06 14.97 -21.37
C PRO A 237 11.59 15.12 -22.82
N LYS A 238 10.56 15.91 -23.04
CA LYS A 238 10.18 16.31 -24.40
C LYS A 238 11.23 17.21 -25.00
N THR A 239 11.55 16.98 -26.25
CA THR A 239 12.43 17.87 -27.01
C THR A 239 11.70 19.19 -27.31
N GLU A 240 12.44 20.30 -27.44
CA GLU A 240 11.85 21.62 -27.74
C GLU A 240 10.91 21.57 -28.97
N THR A 241 11.25 20.76 -29.96
CA THR A 241 10.46 20.56 -31.18
C THR A 241 9.09 19.88 -30.89
N GLU A 242 9.00 19.02 -29.89
CA GLU A 242 7.75 18.35 -29.48
C GLU A 242 6.87 19.29 -28.62
N GLN A 243 7.49 20.21 -27.87
CA GLN A 243 6.78 21.20 -27.05
C GLN A 243 6.07 22.25 -27.91
N GLU A 244 6.67 22.71 -29.01
CA GLU A 244 6.06 23.66 -29.94
C GLU A 244 4.83 23.08 -30.65
N ASN A 245 4.83 21.78 -30.99
CA ASN A 245 3.71 21.12 -31.65
C ASN A 245 2.46 20.97 -30.78
N ILE A 246 2.61 20.90 -29.45
CA ILE A 246 1.49 20.80 -28.51
C ILE A 246 0.79 22.17 -28.35
N GLN A 247 1.54 23.26 -28.39
CA GLN A 247 0.97 24.62 -28.27
C GLN A 247 0.22 25.07 -29.54
N THR A 248 0.48 24.45 -30.68
CA THR A 248 -0.11 24.81 -31.97
C THR A 248 -1.35 24.00 -32.35
N THR A 249 -1.73 22.98 -31.59
CA THR A 249 -2.93 22.19 -31.86
C THR A 249 -4.16 22.91 -31.26
N PRO A 250 -5.06 23.46 -32.10
CA PRO A 250 -6.25 24.16 -31.60
C PRO A 250 -7.20 23.15 -30.92
N SER A 251 -7.68 23.52 -29.72
CA SER A 251 -8.68 22.74 -28.99
C SER A 251 -9.87 22.37 -29.89
N PRO A 252 -10.39 21.16 -29.85
CA PRO A 252 -11.53 20.74 -30.64
C PRO A 252 -12.73 21.63 -30.31
N LYS A 253 -13.28 22.31 -31.32
CA LYS A 253 -14.49 23.12 -31.20
C LYS A 253 -15.64 22.20 -30.78
N ILE A 254 -16.16 22.40 -29.59
CA ILE A 254 -17.39 21.78 -29.11
C ILE A 254 -18.51 22.31 -30.04
N SER A 255 -18.99 21.49 -30.96
CA SER A 255 -20.18 21.74 -31.74
C SER A 255 -21.37 21.75 -30.78
N LYS A 256 -21.95 22.94 -30.58
CA LYS A 256 -23.24 23.09 -29.92
C LYS A 256 -24.30 22.50 -30.87
N GLU A 257 -24.78 21.31 -30.57
CA GLU A 257 -26.02 20.82 -31.14
C GLU A 257 -27.19 21.67 -30.61
N ASN A 258 -27.87 22.35 -31.54
CA ASN A 258 -29.12 23.02 -31.26
C ASN A 258 -30.22 21.98 -31.02
N PRO A 259 -31.04 22.09 -29.99
CA PRO A 259 -32.25 21.30 -29.88
C PRO A 259 -33.28 21.88 -30.86
N LYS A 260 -33.62 21.11 -31.88
CA LYS A 260 -34.83 21.39 -32.68
C LYS A 260 -36.04 20.81 -31.96
N SER A 261 -36.97 21.72 -31.75
CA SER A 261 -38.40 21.59 -31.50
C SER A 261 -39.06 20.23 -31.70
#